data_faeeb4e745980ca7d4322e0401cf8c58
#
_entry.id   faeeb4e745980ca7d4322e0401cf8c58
#
_cell.length_a   1.000
_cell.length_b   1.000
_cell.length_c   1.000
_cell.angle_alpha   90.00
_cell.angle_beta   90.00
_cell.angle_gamma   90.00
#
_symmetry.space_group_name_H-M   'P 1'
#
loop_
_entity.id
_entity.type
_entity.pdbx_description
1 polymer ?
#
loop_
_entity_poly.entity_id
_entity_poly.type
_entity_poly.pdbx_seq_one_letter_code
_entity_poly.pdbx_strand_id
1 'polypeptide(L)'
;MIVDKILKEAGKKYRSTDWYTNRLMNELSNYQDEDISEIDTHFITPGDLVFFMYSAKYPQKYQFWDRQPLTYIIEVNPRKGSFFGSNLHYLNPQYRGGVAASYINKSGNVNAPRKTLHSYLFSGVGSHFFKVPESEWREVSLLPTERFVDKRGQPVFKSRVWDYPDNQSAP
;
A
#
# COMPACT_ATOMS: atom_id res chain seq x y z
N MET A 1 -6.96 -13.59 13.11
CA MET A 1 -6.72 -12.79 11.90
C MET A 1 -6.05 -11.49 12.28
N ILE A 2 -5.21 -10.95 11.41
CA ILE A 2 -4.40 -9.75 11.69
C ILE A 2 -5.29 -8.54 11.97
N VAL A 3 -6.22 -8.26 11.08
CA VAL A 3 -7.08 -7.05 11.19
C VAL A 3 -8.02 -7.14 12.38
N ASP A 4 -8.60 -8.30 12.64
CA ASP A 4 -9.47 -8.47 13.81
C ASP A 4 -8.73 -8.16 15.11
N LYS A 5 -7.48 -8.57 15.20
CA LYS A 5 -6.63 -8.29 16.36
C LYS A 5 -6.36 -6.80 16.50
N ILE A 6 -6.03 -6.12 15.39
CA ILE A 6 -5.79 -4.67 15.38
C ILE A 6 -7.05 -3.91 15.78
N LEU A 7 -8.19 -4.26 15.21
CA LEU A 7 -9.47 -3.59 15.52
C LEU A 7 -9.91 -3.82 16.96
N LYS A 8 -9.69 -5.01 17.48
CA LYS A 8 -9.98 -5.34 18.90
C LYS A 8 -9.14 -4.47 19.83
N GLU A 9 -7.85 -4.31 19.54
CA GLU A 9 -6.97 -3.44 20.34
C GLU A 9 -7.32 -1.95 20.20
N ALA A 10 -7.75 -1.52 19.01
CA ALA A 10 -8.21 -0.15 18.80
C ALA A 10 -9.42 0.19 19.68
N GLY A 11 -10.32 -0.79 19.85
CA GLY A 11 -11.52 -0.62 20.65
C GLY A 11 -12.42 0.49 20.10
N LYS A 12 -13.05 1.25 21.01
CA LYS A 12 -13.90 2.39 20.66
C LYS A 12 -13.16 3.74 20.66
N LYS A 13 -11.86 3.73 20.94
CA LYS A 13 -11.05 4.95 21.00
C LYS A 13 -10.61 5.34 19.58
N TYR A 14 -10.54 6.66 19.34
CA TYR A 14 -9.88 7.17 18.15
C TYR A 14 -8.40 6.80 18.18
N ARG A 15 -7.90 6.27 17.07
CA ARG A 15 -6.49 5.96 16.87
C ARG A 15 -5.96 6.69 15.65
N SER A 16 -4.73 7.19 15.75
CA SER A 16 -4.08 7.89 14.65
C SER A 16 -3.71 6.93 13.51
N THR A 17 -3.43 7.50 12.34
CA THR A 17 -2.85 6.74 11.22
C THR A 17 -1.54 6.06 11.63
N ASP A 18 -0.68 6.75 12.38
CA ASP A 18 0.58 6.16 12.86
C ASP A 18 0.36 4.95 13.76
N TRP A 19 -0.65 4.99 14.61
CA TRP A 19 -0.98 3.84 15.44
C TRP A 19 -1.36 2.62 14.57
N TYR A 20 -2.25 2.79 13.61
CA TYR A 20 -2.65 1.71 12.69
C TYR A 20 -1.47 1.21 11.87
N THR A 21 -0.65 2.11 11.36
CA THR A 21 0.55 1.77 10.58
C THR A 21 1.52 0.93 11.39
N ASN A 22 1.83 1.34 12.61
CA ASN A 22 2.75 0.61 13.49
C ASN A 22 2.20 -0.76 13.85
N ARG A 23 0.91 -0.85 14.15
CA ARG A 23 0.26 -2.14 14.46
C ARG A 23 0.28 -3.07 13.24
N LEU A 24 -0.03 -2.55 12.06
CA LEU A 24 -0.02 -3.35 10.84
C LEU A 24 1.38 -3.89 10.54
N MET A 25 2.40 -3.05 10.56
CA MET A 25 3.78 -3.47 10.32
C MET A 25 4.23 -4.54 11.32
N ASN A 26 3.90 -4.35 12.60
CA ASN A 26 4.23 -5.31 13.64
C ASN A 26 3.58 -6.68 13.40
N GLU A 27 2.29 -6.70 13.12
CA GLU A 27 1.56 -7.95 12.86
C GLU A 27 2.05 -8.64 11.58
N LEU A 28 2.31 -7.89 10.52
CA LEU A 28 2.84 -8.45 9.28
C LEU A 28 4.26 -8.99 9.46
N SER A 29 5.10 -8.34 10.24
CA SER A 29 6.44 -8.83 10.57
C SER A 29 6.38 -10.17 11.32
N ASN A 30 5.52 -10.25 12.34
CA ASN A 30 5.35 -11.49 13.11
C ASN A 30 4.82 -12.63 12.22
N TYR A 31 3.87 -12.32 11.35
CA TYR A 31 3.32 -13.30 10.42
C TYR A 31 4.38 -13.87 9.47
N GLN A 32 5.27 -13.01 8.98
CA GLN A 32 6.37 -13.42 8.10
C GLN A 32 7.38 -14.29 8.82
N ASP A 33 7.69 -14.00 10.08
CA ASP A 33 8.62 -14.77 10.90
C ASP A 33 8.10 -16.18 11.22
N GLU A 34 6.78 -16.36 11.34
CA GLU A 34 6.16 -17.64 11.62
C GLU A 34 6.16 -18.59 10.41
N ASP A 35 6.15 -18.06 9.21
CA ASP A 35 5.94 -18.84 7.99
C ASP A 35 7.22 -19.11 7.21
N ILE A 36 8.41 -18.67 7.71
CA ILE A 36 9.57 -18.57 6.85
C ILE A 36 10.88 -18.92 7.51
N SER A 37 11.54 -19.87 6.89
CA SER A 37 12.99 -20.02 6.99
C SER A 37 13.78 -19.12 6.03
N GLU A 38 13.19 -18.54 4.97
CA GLU A 38 13.99 -17.85 3.94
C GLU A 38 13.23 -16.89 3.00
N ILE A 39 12.17 -16.16 3.41
CA ILE A 39 11.66 -15.13 2.49
C ILE A 39 12.47 -13.85 2.63
N ASP A 40 13.13 -13.49 1.56
CA ASP A 40 13.76 -12.20 1.42
C ASP A 40 12.66 -11.13 1.39
N THR A 41 12.52 -10.38 2.51
CA THR A 41 11.56 -9.29 2.64
C THR A 41 11.88 -8.10 1.74
N HIS A 42 12.99 -8.15 1.01
CA HIS A 42 13.35 -7.18 -0.02
C HIS A 42 12.87 -7.59 -1.42
N PHE A 43 12.31 -8.78 -1.54
CA PHE A 43 11.92 -9.34 -2.83
C PHE A 43 10.40 -9.29 -3.03
N ILE A 44 9.98 -8.71 -4.15
CA ILE A 44 8.56 -8.64 -4.55
C ILE A 44 8.39 -9.27 -5.93
N THR A 45 7.21 -9.87 -6.16
CA THR A 45 6.83 -10.43 -7.45
C THR A 45 5.44 -9.95 -7.87
N PRO A 46 5.15 -9.94 -9.19
CA PRO A 46 3.78 -9.66 -9.63
C PRO A 46 2.77 -10.59 -8.96
N GLY A 47 1.70 -10.01 -8.44
CA GLY A 47 0.69 -10.72 -7.66
C GLY A 47 0.79 -10.57 -6.16
N ASP A 48 1.89 -10.04 -5.64
CA ASP A 48 2.01 -9.72 -4.21
C ASP A 48 1.22 -8.45 -3.88
N LEU A 49 0.59 -8.41 -2.71
CA LEU A 49 0.11 -7.19 -2.08
C LEU A 49 1.07 -6.84 -0.95
N VAL A 50 1.66 -5.65 -1.01
CA VAL A 50 2.71 -5.23 -0.07
C VAL A 50 2.42 -3.87 0.53
N PHE A 51 2.77 -3.73 1.81
CA PHE A 51 2.80 -2.47 2.52
C PHE A 51 4.25 -2.05 2.73
N PHE A 52 4.58 -0.77 2.51
CA PHE A 52 5.96 -0.31 2.68
C PHE A 52 6.01 1.20 2.94
N MET A 53 7.15 1.66 3.47
CA MET A 53 7.46 3.08 3.61
C MET A 53 8.10 3.58 2.33
N TYR A 54 7.68 4.74 1.85
CA TYR A 54 8.17 5.32 0.60
C TYR A 54 8.49 6.80 0.75
N SER A 55 9.57 7.23 0.10
CA SER A 55 9.92 8.64 -0.06
C SER A 55 10.14 8.93 -1.53
N ALA A 56 9.30 9.77 -2.13
CA ALA A 56 9.41 10.10 -3.53
C ALA A 56 10.73 10.84 -3.81
N LYS A 57 11.47 10.35 -4.80
CA LYS A 57 12.77 10.94 -5.18
C LYS A 57 12.60 12.28 -5.86
N TYR A 58 11.50 12.46 -6.58
CA TYR A 58 11.21 13.69 -7.33
C TYR A 58 9.83 14.23 -6.94
N PRO A 59 9.65 14.67 -5.67
CA PRO A 59 8.33 15.07 -5.17
C PRO A 59 7.70 16.25 -5.92
N GLN A 60 8.53 17.09 -6.56
CA GLN A 60 8.04 18.24 -7.33
C GLN A 60 7.23 17.85 -8.57
N LYS A 61 7.37 16.62 -9.05
CA LYS A 61 6.60 16.10 -10.19
C LYS A 61 5.17 15.73 -9.84
N TYR A 62 4.85 15.69 -8.55
CA TYR A 62 3.60 15.14 -8.06
C TYR A 62 2.81 16.18 -7.30
N GLN A 63 1.50 16.17 -7.49
CA GLN A 63 0.62 17.00 -6.72
C GLN A 63 0.50 16.51 -5.28
N PHE A 64 0.49 15.20 -5.12
CA PHE A 64 0.55 14.50 -3.84
C PHE A 64 1.07 13.07 -4.08
N TRP A 65 1.55 12.43 -3.02
CA TRP A 65 1.99 11.05 -3.07
C TRP A 65 1.82 10.39 -1.70
N ASP A 66 1.77 9.06 -1.69
CA ASP A 66 1.54 8.27 -0.48
C ASP A 66 2.89 7.86 0.12
N ARG A 67 3.11 8.21 1.38
CA ARG A 67 4.31 7.80 2.13
C ARG A 67 4.26 6.36 2.62
N GLN A 68 3.08 5.76 2.64
CA GLN A 68 2.84 4.42 3.19
C GLN A 68 1.98 3.61 2.24
N PRO A 69 2.48 3.31 1.02
CA PRO A 69 1.69 2.62 0.01
C PRO A 69 1.24 1.22 0.44
N LEU A 70 0.03 0.86 0.04
CA LEU A 70 -0.47 -0.51 0.05
C LEU A 70 -0.70 -0.91 -1.40
N THR A 71 0.27 -1.58 -2.00
CA THR A 71 0.35 -1.75 -3.44
C THR A 71 0.34 -3.21 -3.86
N TYR A 72 -0.58 -3.52 -4.77
CA TYR A 72 -0.56 -4.78 -5.50
C TYR A 72 0.44 -4.66 -6.65
N ILE A 73 1.42 -5.56 -6.67
CA ILE A 73 2.51 -5.52 -7.63
C ILE A 73 2.06 -6.07 -8.98
N ILE A 74 2.20 -5.26 -10.03
CA ILE A 74 1.85 -5.63 -11.41
C ILE A 74 3.11 -6.00 -12.18
N GLU A 75 4.18 -5.21 -12.04
CA GLU A 75 5.42 -5.39 -12.79
C GLU A 75 6.62 -4.99 -11.95
N VAL A 76 7.70 -5.74 -12.08
CA VAL A 76 9.00 -5.41 -11.48
C VAL A 76 10.01 -5.25 -12.61
N ASN A 77 10.74 -4.14 -12.59
CA ASN A 77 11.79 -3.85 -13.58
C ASN A 77 13.14 -3.64 -12.89
N PRO A 78 13.90 -4.73 -12.66
CA PRO A 78 15.19 -4.63 -11.97
C PRO A 78 16.22 -3.78 -12.70
N ARG A 79 16.19 -3.76 -14.03
CA ARG A 79 17.14 -2.96 -14.83
C ARG A 79 16.96 -1.46 -14.61
N LYS A 80 15.72 -1.01 -14.46
CA LYS A 80 15.40 0.39 -14.20
C LYS A 80 15.38 0.71 -12.71
N GLY A 81 15.53 -0.28 -11.85
CA GLY A 81 15.41 -0.11 -10.40
C GLY A 81 14.03 0.35 -9.97
N SER A 82 12.99 -0.12 -10.65
CA SER A 82 11.62 0.33 -10.42
C SER A 82 10.63 -0.83 -10.40
N PHE A 83 9.46 -0.56 -9.85
CA PHE A 83 8.32 -1.46 -9.91
C PHE A 83 7.04 -0.65 -10.10
N PHE A 84 6.00 -1.34 -10.56
CA PHE A 84 4.73 -0.73 -10.92
C PHE A 84 3.60 -1.53 -10.31
N GLY A 85 2.59 -0.83 -9.80
CA GLY A 85 1.47 -1.51 -9.18
C GLY A 85 0.27 -0.63 -8.94
N SER A 86 -0.72 -1.24 -8.29
CA SER A 86 -1.99 -0.62 -7.92
C SER A 86 -2.00 -0.32 -6.42
N ASN A 87 -1.88 0.98 -6.08
CA ASN A 87 -1.96 1.42 -4.68
C ASN A 87 -3.41 1.65 -4.29
N LEU A 88 -3.94 0.78 -3.45
CA LEU A 88 -5.34 0.80 -3.04
C LEU A 88 -5.72 2.04 -2.22
N HIS A 89 -4.75 2.71 -1.61
CA HIS A 89 -4.99 3.90 -0.82
C HIS A 89 -5.55 5.08 -1.64
N TYR A 90 -5.37 5.07 -2.96
CA TYR A 90 -5.92 6.10 -3.85
C TYR A 90 -7.44 5.95 -4.06
N LEU A 91 -8.02 4.84 -3.64
CA LEU A 91 -9.46 4.62 -3.70
C LEU A 91 -10.13 5.02 -2.38
N ASN A 92 -11.34 5.54 -2.48
CA ASN A 92 -12.22 5.63 -1.32
C ASN A 92 -12.31 4.23 -0.66
N PRO A 93 -12.23 4.15 0.67
CA PRO A 93 -12.24 2.86 1.38
C PRO A 93 -13.37 1.92 1.00
N GLN A 94 -14.56 2.45 0.68
CA GLN A 94 -15.71 1.63 0.28
C GLN A 94 -15.46 0.77 -0.97
N TYR A 95 -14.51 1.14 -1.83
CA TYR A 95 -14.19 0.39 -3.06
C TYR A 95 -12.99 -0.55 -2.91
N ARG A 96 -12.16 -0.35 -1.89
CA ARG A 96 -10.87 -1.05 -1.76
C ARG A 96 -11.03 -2.56 -1.62
N GLY A 97 -11.97 -2.99 -0.79
CA GLY A 97 -12.15 -4.42 -0.54
C GLY A 97 -12.53 -5.20 -1.79
N GLY A 98 -13.45 -4.67 -2.59
CA GLY A 98 -13.87 -5.30 -3.86
C GLY A 98 -12.74 -5.32 -4.88
N VAL A 99 -11.98 -4.24 -5.00
CA VAL A 99 -10.84 -4.18 -5.91
C VAL A 99 -9.74 -5.15 -5.48
N ALA A 100 -9.38 -5.18 -4.20
CA ALA A 100 -8.41 -6.13 -3.66
C ALA A 100 -8.81 -7.58 -3.95
N ALA A 101 -10.08 -7.91 -3.71
CA ALA A 101 -10.60 -9.26 -3.98
C ALA A 101 -10.49 -9.63 -5.46
N SER A 102 -10.69 -8.68 -6.37
CA SER A 102 -10.58 -8.92 -7.81
C SER A 102 -9.16 -9.24 -8.27
N TYR A 103 -8.15 -8.93 -7.47
CA TYR A 103 -6.75 -9.19 -7.79
C TYR A 103 -6.26 -10.58 -7.37
N ILE A 104 -7.06 -11.31 -6.61
CA ILE A 104 -6.69 -12.63 -6.09
C ILE A 104 -6.45 -13.61 -7.25
N ASN A 105 -5.33 -14.35 -7.18
CA ASN A 105 -4.93 -15.36 -8.17
C ASN A 105 -4.69 -14.82 -9.60
N LYS A 106 -4.39 -13.53 -9.74
CA LYS A 106 -4.17 -12.91 -11.06
C LYS A 106 -2.70 -12.81 -11.46
N SER A 107 -1.76 -12.97 -10.52
CA SER A 107 -0.31 -12.92 -10.78
C SER A 107 0.14 -11.66 -11.54
N GLY A 108 -0.47 -10.51 -11.23
CA GLY A 108 -0.18 -9.23 -11.87
C GLY A 108 -1.02 -8.92 -13.10
N ASN A 109 -1.78 -9.87 -13.61
CA ASN A 109 -2.62 -9.69 -14.79
C ASN A 109 -4.01 -9.19 -14.42
N VAL A 110 -4.09 -7.89 -14.12
CA VAL A 110 -5.30 -7.22 -13.65
C VAL A 110 -5.62 -5.99 -14.49
N ASN A 111 -6.90 -5.63 -14.50
CA ASN A 111 -7.38 -4.36 -15.02
C ASN A 111 -7.68 -3.43 -13.84
N ALA A 112 -6.65 -2.73 -13.37
CA ALA A 112 -6.74 -1.89 -12.18
C ALA A 112 -7.37 -0.52 -12.50
N PRO A 113 -8.09 0.09 -11.55
CA PRO A 113 -8.52 1.48 -11.68
C PRO A 113 -7.32 2.40 -11.94
N ARG A 114 -7.44 3.25 -12.95
CA ARG A 114 -6.32 4.05 -13.44
C ARG A 114 -5.66 4.91 -12.37
N LYS A 115 -6.44 5.50 -11.47
CA LYS A 115 -5.93 6.35 -10.39
C LYS A 115 -5.06 5.57 -9.38
N THR A 116 -5.14 4.24 -9.33
CA THR A 116 -4.32 3.42 -8.44
C THR A 116 -2.97 3.06 -9.03
N LEU A 117 -2.76 3.28 -10.31
CA LEU A 117 -1.56 2.84 -11.04
C LEU A 117 -0.40 3.81 -10.82
N HIS A 118 0.65 3.33 -10.19
CA HIS A 118 1.83 4.12 -9.84
C HIS A 118 3.12 3.34 -10.03
N SER A 119 4.16 4.08 -10.43
CA SER A 119 5.53 3.56 -10.49
C SER A 119 6.31 4.02 -9.26
N TYR A 120 7.12 3.11 -8.73
CA TYR A 120 7.97 3.37 -7.56
C TYR A 120 9.41 3.02 -7.87
N LEU A 121 10.34 3.78 -7.29
CA LEU A 121 11.76 3.46 -7.35
C LEU A 121 12.15 2.65 -6.12
N PHE A 122 12.90 1.57 -6.30
CA PHE A 122 13.44 0.82 -5.15
C PHE A 122 14.26 1.70 -4.22
N SER A 123 14.98 2.67 -4.77
CA SER A 123 15.78 3.62 -3.98
C SER A 123 14.95 4.51 -3.05
N GLY A 124 13.64 4.64 -3.30
CA GLY A 124 12.72 5.40 -2.45
C GLY A 124 12.09 4.56 -1.33
N VAL A 125 12.25 3.25 -1.37
CA VAL A 125 11.68 2.35 -0.35
C VAL A 125 12.53 2.41 0.90
N GLY A 126 11.94 2.85 2.01
CA GLY A 126 12.62 3.07 3.29
C GLY A 126 12.37 1.99 4.34
N SER A 127 11.73 0.90 3.97
CA SER A 127 11.42 -0.22 4.86
C SER A 127 11.54 -1.54 4.13
N HIS A 128 11.30 -2.64 4.84
CA HIS A 128 11.01 -3.92 4.20
C HIS A 128 9.69 -3.84 3.43
N PHE A 129 9.49 -4.76 2.50
CA PHE A 129 8.18 -5.01 1.93
C PHE A 129 7.42 -5.95 2.85
N PHE A 130 6.37 -5.42 3.49
CA PHE A 130 5.50 -6.22 4.36
C PHE A 130 4.43 -6.87 3.50
N LYS A 131 4.61 -8.15 3.19
CA LYS A 131 3.64 -8.89 2.37
C LYS A 131 2.37 -9.16 3.16
N VAL A 132 1.23 -8.87 2.54
CA VAL A 132 -0.08 -9.12 3.15
C VAL A 132 -0.56 -10.50 2.74
N PRO A 133 -0.93 -11.38 3.70
CA PRO A 133 -1.54 -12.66 3.37
C PRO A 133 -2.81 -12.45 2.54
N GLU A 134 -3.00 -13.26 1.52
CA GLU A 134 -4.13 -13.11 0.60
C GLU A 134 -5.47 -13.12 1.30
N SER A 135 -5.62 -13.94 2.34
CA SER A 135 -6.82 -14.01 3.17
C SER A 135 -7.15 -12.71 3.92
N GLU A 136 -6.18 -11.80 4.06
CA GLU A 136 -6.34 -10.52 4.77
C GLU A 136 -6.43 -9.30 3.84
N TRP A 137 -6.35 -9.49 2.52
CA TRP A 137 -6.26 -8.36 1.58
C TRP A 137 -7.43 -7.41 1.70
N ARG A 138 -8.65 -7.94 1.76
CA ARG A 138 -9.85 -7.12 1.85
C ARG A 138 -9.85 -6.26 3.11
N GLU A 139 -9.59 -6.86 4.24
CA GLU A 139 -9.64 -6.20 5.55
C GLU A 139 -8.48 -5.22 5.74
N VAL A 140 -7.26 -5.61 5.35
CA VAL A 140 -6.10 -4.74 5.43
C VAL A 140 -6.28 -3.48 4.57
N SER A 141 -6.92 -3.62 3.39
CA SER A 141 -7.18 -2.47 2.52
C SER A 141 -8.06 -1.41 3.15
N LEU A 142 -8.86 -1.76 4.15
CA LEU A 142 -9.77 -0.86 4.86
C LEU A 142 -9.13 -0.14 6.03
N LEU A 143 -7.97 -0.59 6.50
CA LEU A 143 -7.27 0.08 7.60
C LEU A 143 -6.79 1.48 7.17
N PRO A 144 -6.93 2.49 8.03
CA PRO A 144 -6.53 3.86 7.71
C PRO A 144 -5.02 4.06 7.85
N THR A 145 -4.26 3.43 6.96
CA THR A 145 -2.78 3.47 6.96
C THR A 145 -2.18 4.36 5.89
N GLU A 146 -2.99 4.96 5.03
CA GLU A 146 -2.52 5.91 4.01
C GLU A 146 -1.99 7.20 4.63
N ARG A 147 -0.91 7.71 4.03
CA ARG A 147 -0.34 9.01 4.41
C ARG A 147 0.03 9.80 3.16
N PHE A 148 -0.92 10.59 2.69
CA PHE A 148 -0.71 11.46 1.54
C PHE A 148 -0.07 12.78 1.97
N VAL A 149 0.96 13.17 1.21
CA VAL A 149 1.65 14.45 1.38
C VAL A 149 1.80 15.14 0.02
N ASP A 150 1.93 16.47 0.07
CA ASP A 150 2.22 17.27 -1.13
C ASP A 150 3.73 17.33 -1.40
N LYS A 151 4.11 18.10 -2.44
CA LYS A 151 5.51 18.28 -2.83
C LYS A 151 6.39 18.89 -1.74
N ARG A 152 5.79 19.53 -0.73
CA ARG A 152 6.49 20.12 0.42
C ARG A 152 6.52 19.19 1.63
N GLY A 153 5.94 17.98 1.50
CA GLY A 153 5.82 17.05 2.61
C GLY A 153 4.69 17.36 3.58
N GLN A 154 3.79 18.30 3.24
CA GLN A 154 2.65 18.64 4.07
C GLN A 154 1.50 17.65 3.88
N PRO A 155 0.77 17.31 4.95
CA PRO A 155 -0.36 16.38 4.85
C PRO A 155 -1.43 16.89 3.87
N VAL A 156 -1.98 15.96 3.10
CA VAL A 156 -3.10 16.18 2.19
C VAL A 156 -4.31 15.43 2.72
N PHE A 157 -5.48 16.05 2.74
CA PHE A 157 -6.72 15.39 3.12
C PHE A 157 -7.00 14.20 2.20
N LYS A 158 -7.30 13.06 2.79
CA LYS A 158 -7.55 11.79 2.06
C LYS A 158 -8.70 11.94 1.05
N SER A 159 -9.77 12.62 1.43
CA SER A 159 -10.90 12.86 0.54
C SER A 159 -10.52 13.59 -0.75
N ARG A 160 -9.56 14.50 -0.68
CA ARG A 160 -9.04 15.19 -1.86
C ARG A 160 -8.39 14.21 -2.84
N VAL A 161 -7.67 13.23 -2.34
CA VAL A 161 -7.06 12.18 -3.16
C VAL A 161 -8.12 11.27 -3.78
N TRP A 162 -9.08 10.83 -2.98
CA TRP A 162 -10.13 9.92 -3.44
C TRP A 162 -11.05 10.55 -4.49
N ASP A 163 -11.28 11.85 -4.40
CA ASP A 163 -12.14 12.62 -5.32
C ASP A 163 -11.36 13.11 -6.55
N TYR A 164 -10.03 12.85 -6.62
CA TYR A 164 -9.19 13.28 -7.72
C TYR A 164 -9.55 12.51 -8.99
N PRO A 165 -9.69 13.21 -10.16
CA PRO A 165 -10.08 12.53 -11.39
C PRO A 165 -9.06 11.47 -11.86
N ASP A 166 -9.55 10.34 -12.37
CA ASP A 166 -8.75 9.23 -12.88
C ASP A 166 -7.81 9.61 -14.03
N ASN A 167 -8.16 10.64 -14.80
CA ASN A 167 -7.39 11.08 -15.95
C ASN A 167 -6.20 11.97 -15.60
N GLN A 168 -6.03 12.33 -14.35
CA GLN A 168 -4.89 13.10 -13.89
C GLN A 168 -3.90 12.16 -13.22
N SER A 169 -2.73 12.04 -13.81
CA SER A 169 -1.68 11.19 -13.26
C SER A 169 -1.17 11.77 -11.95
N ALA A 170 -1.69 11.23 -10.85
CA ALA A 170 -0.89 11.22 -9.64
C ALA A 170 0.10 10.07 -9.77
N PRO A 171 1.27 10.17 -9.22
CA PRO A 171 2.25 9.10 -9.25
C PRO A 171 1.84 7.96 -8.37
#